data_f854b9904e6d3f14497e54a76d0a41ad
#
_entry.id   f854b9904e6d3f14497e54a76d0a41ad
#
_cell.length_a   1.000
_cell.length_b   1.000
_cell.length_c   1.000
_cell.angle_alpha   90.00
_cell.angle_beta   90.00
_cell.angle_gamma   90.00
#
_symmetry.space_group_name_H-M   'P 1'
#
loop_
_entity.id
_entity.type
_entity.pdbx_description
1 polymer ?
#
loop_
_entity_poly.entity_id
_entity_poly.type
_entity_poly.pdbx_seq_one_letter_code
_entity_poly.pdbx_strand_id
1 'polypeptide(L)'
;MNLANMKRSETTEQIGLINWARANEEYVPELRLLHHIPNEGIRTNGPVLKAAGMKTGVPDLSLPVPRRGFHGLYIEMKFEKGKTTKAQEEFMALLREQGYKTAVAYGAEQAREVIRHYLARGEGFDLVNCEHAFKMRGYCEGVAVDWAPCEKCQFFKANKERGKK
;
A
#
# COMPACT_ATOMS: atom_id res chain seq x y z
N MET A 1 -18.03 -12.46 -8.43
CA MET A 1 -18.57 -12.04 -7.12
C MET A 1 -18.92 -10.57 -7.23
N ASN A 2 -20.17 -10.17 -6.96
CA ASN A 2 -20.60 -8.77 -7.08
C ASN A 2 -20.41 -8.04 -5.72
N LEU A 3 -19.37 -7.20 -5.63
CA LEU A 3 -19.04 -6.45 -4.42
C LEU A 3 -20.10 -5.41 -4.03
N ALA A 4 -20.93 -4.97 -4.99
CA ALA A 4 -21.95 -3.93 -4.74
C ALA A 4 -22.99 -4.33 -3.69
N ASN A 5 -23.21 -5.64 -3.48
CA ASN A 5 -24.20 -6.18 -2.54
C ASN A 5 -23.57 -6.69 -1.23
N MET A 6 -22.27 -6.53 -1.05
CA MET A 6 -21.57 -6.97 0.17
C MET A 6 -21.51 -5.82 1.19
N LYS A 7 -21.74 -6.14 2.46
CA LYS A 7 -21.49 -5.18 3.54
C LYS A 7 -20.04 -4.77 3.53
N ARG A 8 -19.75 -3.47 3.60
CA ARG A 8 -18.38 -2.96 3.67
C ARG A 8 -17.66 -3.49 4.92
N SER A 9 -16.47 -3.98 4.72
CA SER A 9 -15.59 -4.55 5.74
C SER A 9 -14.14 -4.48 5.24
N GLU A 10 -13.17 -4.76 6.09
CA GLU A 10 -11.76 -4.86 5.73
C GLU A 10 -11.56 -5.84 4.56
N THR A 11 -12.19 -7.01 4.62
CA THR A 11 -12.13 -8.02 3.56
C THR A 11 -12.70 -7.51 2.23
N THR A 12 -13.85 -6.82 2.24
CA THR A 12 -14.43 -6.28 1.00
C THR A 12 -13.59 -5.17 0.39
N GLU A 13 -12.96 -4.33 1.21
CA GLU A 13 -12.02 -3.32 0.77
C GLU A 13 -10.77 -3.97 0.16
N GLN A 14 -10.23 -5.01 0.77
CA GLN A 14 -9.10 -5.76 0.22
C GLN A 14 -9.44 -6.42 -1.11
N ILE A 15 -10.62 -7.05 -1.26
CA ILE A 15 -11.08 -7.60 -2.53
C ILE A 15 -11.16 -6.50 -3.60
N GLY A 16 -11.70 -5.33 -3.24
CA GLY A 16 -11.78 -4.17 -4.14
C GLY A 16 -10.39 -3.70 -4.61
N LEU A 17 -9.41 -3.69 -3.73
CA LEU A 17 -8.02 -3.38 -4.07
C LEU A 17 -7.41 -4.41 -5.02
N ILE A 18 -7.57 -5.70 -4.75
CA ILE A 18 -7.02 -6.78 -5.59
C ILE A 18 -7.68 -6.77 -6.97
N ASN A 19 -8.99 -6.51 -7.07
CA ASN A 19 -9.68 -6.38 -8.35
C ASN A 19 -9.15 -5.18 -9.15
N TRP A 20 -8.91 -4.05 -8.49
CA TRP A 20 -8.26 -2.90 -9.11
C TRP A 20 -6.85 -3.25 -9.61
N ALA A 21 -6.04 -3.93 -8.80
CA ALA A 21 -4.69 -4.33 -9.20
C ALA A 21 -4.72 -5.20 -10.45
N ARG A 22 -5.56 -6.24 -10.48
CA ARG A 22 -5.73 -7.13 -11.64
C ARG A 22 -6.16 -6.39 -12.91
N ALA A 23 -7.08 -5.43 -12.78
CA ALA A 23 -7.54 -4.62 -13.91
C ALA A 23 -6.47 -3.68 -14.48
N ASN A 24 -5.40 -3.43 -13.72
CA ASN A 24 -4.32 -2.51 -14.11
C ASN A 24 -2.98 -3.22 -14.38
N GLU A 25 -2.90 -4.55 -14.31
CA GLU A 25 -1.67 -5.33 -14.52
C GLU A 25 -1.06 -5.15 -15.92
N GLU A 26 -1.85 -4.85 -16.91
CA GLU A 26 -1.39 -4.58 -18.28
C GLU A 26 -0.59 -3.27 -18.35
N TYR A 27 -1.05 -2.25 -17.62
CA TYR A 27 -0.43 -0.92 -17.60
C TYR A 27 0.69 -0.79 -16.57
N VAL A 28 0.59 -1.54 -15.48
CA VAL A 28 1.54 -1.56 -14.35
C VAL A 28 1.87 -3.03 -14.03
N PRO A 29 2.80 -3.66 -14.78
CA PRO A 29 3.09 -5.09 -14.66
C PRO A 29 3.52 -5.54 -13.27
N GLU A 30 4.06 -4.63 -12.46
CA GLU A 30 4.45 -4.89 -11.08
C GLU A 30 3.27 -5.30 -10.19
N LEU A 31 2.04 -4.90 -10.54
CA LEU A 31 0.83 -5.28 -9.79
C LEU A 31 0.53 -6.78 -9.82
N ARG A 32 1.08 -7.53 -10.79
CA ARG A 32 1.03 -9.00 -10.83
C ARG A 32 1.67 -9.65 -9.61
N LEU A 33 2.57 -8.94 -8.94
CA LEU A 33 3.26 -9.41 -7.75
C LEU A 33 2.53 -9.04 -6.46
N LEU A 34 1.48 -8.20 -6.52
CA LEU A 34 0.67 -7.87 -5.35
C LEU A 34 -0.13 -9.10 -4.93
N HIS A 35 0.07 -9.56 -3.70
CA HIS A 35 -0.64 -10.72 -3.19
C HIS A 35 -1.03 -10.56 -1.71
N HIS A 36 -2.08 -11.29 -1.34
CA HIS A 36 -2.54 -11.41 0.04
C HIS A 36 -1.71 -12.45 0.80
N ILE A 37 -1.38 -12.13 2.04
CA ILE A 37 -0.73 -13.04 3.00
C ILE A 37 -1.82 -13.56 3.94
N PRO A 38 -2.23 -14.83 3.84
CA PRO A 38 -3.29 -15.39 4.66
C PRO A 38 -2.79 -15.62 6.08
N ASN A 39 -3.08 -14.70 6.99
CA ASN A 39 -2.66 -14.73 8.40
C ASN A 39 -3.81 -14.65 9.40
N GLU A 40 -5.06 -14.55 8.95
CA GLU A 40 -6.22 -14.46 9.82
C GLU A 40 -7.24 -15.59 9.61
N GLY A 41 -8.04 -15.81 10.63
CA GLY A 41 -9.22 -16.66 10.67
C GLY A 41 -9.19 -17.72 11.77
N ILE A 42 -10.37 -17.97 12.34
CA ILE A 42 -10.64 -19.14 13.16
C ILE A 42 -10.52 -20.36 12.24
N ARG A 43 -9.37 -21.00 12.25
CA ARG A 43 -9.12 -22.19 11.45
C ARG A 43 -9.04 -23.39 12.38
N THR A 44 -9.76 -24.43 12.04
CA THR A 44 -9.68 -25.73 12.72
C THR A 44 -8.25 -26.27 12.80
N ASN A 45 -7.36 -25.81 11.92
CA ASN A 45 -5.97 -26.25 11.81
C ASN A 45 -4.95 -25.22 12.35
N GLY A 46 -5.35 -24.28 13.22
CA GLY A 46 -4.47 -23.26 13.77
C GLY A 46 -3.12 -23.76 14.33
N PRO A 47 -3.08 -24.82 15.14
CA PRO A 47 -1.82 -25.39 15.63
C PRO A 47 -0.89 -25.89 14.52
N VAL A 48 -1.44 -26.54 13.49
CA VAL A 48 -0.68 -27.05 12.34
C VAL A 48 -0.09 -25.89 11.52
N LEU A 49 -0.87 -24.85 11.28
CA LEU A 49 -0.41 -23.67 10.54
C LEU A 49 0.70 -22.93 11.30
N LYS A 50 0.60 -22.82 12.64
CA LYS A 50 1.67 -22.26 13.46
C LYS A 50 2.93 -23.11 13.39
N ALA A 51 2.80 -24.43 13.47
CA ALA A 51 3.93 -25.35 13.32
C ALA A 51 4.56 -25.26 11.92
N ALA A 52 3.75 -24.99 10.87
CA ALA A 52 4.19 -24.73 9.51
C ALA A 52 4.79 -23.33 9.31
N GLY A 53 4.90 -22.51 10.35
CA GLY A 53 5.58 -21.22 10.28
C GLY A 53 4.66 -19.99 10.13
N MET A 54 3.34 -20.14 10.25
CA MET A 54 2.44 -19.00 10.26
C MET A 54 2.73 -18.11 11.47
N LYS A 55 2.91 -16.81 11.23
CA LYS A 55 3.22 -15.81 12.26
C LYS A 55 2.06 -14.84 12.43
N THR A 56 1.83 -14.45 13.69
CA THR A 56 0.86 -13.40 14.03
C THR A 56 1.45 -12.02 13.72
N GLY A 57 0.61 -11.10 13.27
CA GLY A 57 1.00 -9.71 13.03
C GLY A 57 1.64 -9.43 11.67
N VAL A 58 1.75 -10.44 10.81
CA VAL A 58 2.18 -10.22 9.42
C VAL A 58 1.16 -9.34 8.70
N PRO A 59 1.55 -8.28 7.97
CA PRO A 59 0.61 -7.45 7.21
C PRO A 59 -0.16 -8.23 6.14
N ASP A 60 -1.36 -7.75 5.79
CA ASP A 60 -2.30 -8.45 4.90
C ASP A 60 -1.80 -8.62 3.46
N LEU A 61 -1.01 -7.67 2.97
CA LEU A 61 -0.58 -7.63 1.57
C LEU A 61 0.94 -7.44 1.45
N SER A 62 1.50 -8.08 0.44
CA SER A 62 2.90 -7.90 0.03
C SER A 62 3.00 -7.55 -1.44
N LEU A 63 3.89 -6.60 -1.75
CA LEU A 63 4.34 -6.24 -3.11
C LEU A 63 5.86 -6.30 -3.12
N PRO A 64 6.47 -7.46 -3.48
CA PRO A 64 7.92 -7.68 -3.45
C PRO A 64 8.63 -7.06 -4.66
N VAL A 65 8.43 -5.78 -4.88
CA VAL A 65 9.03 -4.99 -5.97
C VAL A 65 9.96 -3.96 -5.36
N PRO A 66 11.27 -4.01 -5.63
CA PRO A 66 12.19 -3.00 -5.12
C PRO A 66 11.90 -1.63 -5.74
N ARG A 67 11.71 -0.61 -4.89
CA ARG A 67 11.50 0.79 -5.29
C ARG A 67 12.04 1.72 -4.22
N ARG A 68 12.58 2.85 -4.65
CA ARG A 68 12.98 3.97 -3.77
C ARG A 68 13.90 3.55 -2.61
N GLY A 69 14.80 2.60 -2.84
CA GLY A 69 15.70 2.08 -1.81
C GLY A 69 15.09 1.03 -0.88
N PHE A 70 13.81 0.68 -1.05
CA PHE A 70 13.16 -0.40 -0.30
C PHE A 70 13.16 -1.71 -1.10
N HIS A 71 13.23 -2.84 -0.38
CA HIS A 71 13.19 -4.19 -0.96
C HIS A 71 11.81 -4.60 -1.46
N GLY A 72 10.76 -4.03 -0.90
CA GLY A 72 9.36 -4.29 -1.21
C GLY A 72 8.44 -3.45 -0.32
N LEU A 73 7.13 -3.56 -0.54
CA LEU A 73 6.09 -2.88 0.22
C LEU A 73 5.19 -3.91 0.90
N TYR A 74 4.92 -3.70 2.18
CA TYR A 74 3.89 -4.42 2.95
C TYR A 74 2.78 -3.45 3.36
N ILE A 75 1.53 -3.88 3.24
CA ILE A 75 0.36 -3.07 3.58
C ILE A 75 -0.51 -3.83 4.56
N GLU A 76 -0.77 -3.21 5.70
CA GLU A 76 -1.80 -3.62 6.65
C GLU A 76 -3.10 -2.92 6.29
N MET A 77 -4.15 -3.69 6.03
CA MET A 77 -5.48 -3.15 5.71
C MET A 77 -6.25 -2.86 6.99
N LYS A 78 -6.95 -1.74 7.02
CA LYS A 78 -7.89 -1.38 8.08
C LYS A 78 -9.17 -0.84 7.48
N PHE A 79 -10.24 -0.93 8.23
CA PHE A 79 -11.53 -0.37 7.86
C PHE A 79 -12.03 0.59 8.94
N GLU A 80 -12.55 1.74 8.52
CA GLU A 80 -13.08 2.80 9.40
C GLU A 80 -12.12 3.19 10.55
N LYS A 81 -12.50 2.84 11.80
CA LYS A 81 -11.77 3.15 13.04
C LYS A 81 -10.89 2.00 13.52
N GLY A 82 -10.67 0.99 12.69
CA GLY A 82 -9.80 -0.15 13.01
C GLY A 82 -8.40 0.33 13.41
N LYS A 83 -7.80 -0.33 14.39
CA LYS A 83 -6.45 -0.02 14.87
C LYS A 83 -5.53 -1.21 14.61
N THR A 84 -4.26 -0.94 14.45
CA THR A 84 -3.22 -1.97 14.44
C THR A 84 -3.12 -2.61 15.83
N THR A 85 -2.83 -3.89 15.86
CA THR A 85 -2.48 -4.61 17.10
C THR A 85 -1.00 -4.43 17.39
N LYS A 86 -0.60 -4.65 18.63
CA LYS A 86 0.81 -4.61 19.04
C LYS A 86 1.67 -5.58 18.20
N ALA A 87 1.18 -6.78 17.92
CA ALA A 87 1.88 -7.76 17.10
C ALA A 87 2.10 -7.26 15.65
N GLN A 88 1.11 -6.56 15.05
CA GLN A 88 1.24 -5.96 13.72
C GLN A 88 2.27 -4.83 13.72
N GLU A 89 2.25 -3.98 14.73
CA GLU A 89 3.23 -2.89 14.88
C GLU A 89 4.66 -3.42 15.03
N GLU A 90 4.85 -4.43 15.87
CA GLU A 90 6.14 -5.11 16.06
C GLU A 90 6.64 -5.76 14.77
N PHE A 91 5.76 -6.48 14.05
CA PHE A 91 6.16 -7.12 12.80
C PHE A 91 6.50 -6.09 11.71
N MET A 92 5.73 -5.02 11.58
CA MET A 92 6.04 -3.92 10.67
C MET A 92 7.35 -3.21 11.03
N ALA A 93 7.70 -3.11 12.33
CA ALA A 93 8.98 -2.57 12.74
C ALA A 93 10.14 -3.44 12.26
N LEU A 94 10.05 -4.77 12.47
CA LEU A 94 11.05 -5.72 11.98
C LEU A 94 11.21 -5.65 10.45
N LEU A 95 10.10 -5.52 9.70
CA LEU A 95 10.17 -5.35 8.24
C LEU A 95 10.93 -4.08 7.84
N ARG A 96 10.68 -2.96 8.53
CA ARG A 96 11.39 -1.69 8.27
C ARG A 96 12.90 -1.81 8.55
N GLU A 97 13.28 -2.48 9.63
CA GLU A 97 14.68 -2.77 9.95
C GLU A 97 15.38 -3.58 8.85
N GLN A 98 14.63 -4.43 8.14
CA GLN A 98 15.12 -5.20 6.99
C GLN A 98 14.97 -4.45 5.66
N GLY A 99 14.73 -3.14 5.66
CA GLY A 99 14.69 -2.32 4.45
C GLY A 99 13.39 -2.42 3.64
N TYR A 100 12.31 -2.96 4.20
CA TYR A 100 11.00 -2.94 3.55
C TYR A 100 10.22 -1.68 3.88
N LYS A 101 9.42 -1.18 2.94
CA LYS A 101 8.40 -0.17 3.21
C LYS A 101 7.19 -0.84 3.85
N THR A 102 6.65 -0.24 4.91
CA THR A 102 5.38 -0.68 5.50
C THR A 102 4.38 0.47 5.50
N ALA A 103 3.10 0.16 5.33
CA ALA A 103 2.01 1.13 5.40
C ALA A 103 0.78 0.50 6.07
N VAL A 104 -0.03 1.35 6.73
CA VAL A 104 -1.38 1.02 7.16
C VAL A 104 -2.33 1.77 6.25
N ALA A 105 -3.30 1.10 5.65
CA ALA A 105 -4.23 1.70 4.70
C ALA A 105 -5.69 1.48 5.14
N TYR A 106 -6.43 2.57 5.24
CA TYR A 106 -7.84 2.56 5.64
C TYR A 106 -8.74 2.51 4.40
N GLY A 107 -9.07 1.28 3.99
CA GLY A 107 -9.85 0.99 2.80
C GLY A 107 -9.03 0.90 1.51
N ALA A 108 -9.71 0.45 0.44
CA ALA A 108 -9.10 0.18 -0.85
C ALA A 108 -8.46 1.42 -1.50
N GLU A 109 -9.10 2.59 -1.38
CA GLU A 109 -8.59 3.81 -2.03
C GLU A 109 -7.26 4.24 -1.47
N GLN A 110 -7.14 4.27 -0.14
CA GLN A 110 -5.88 4.61 0.50
C GLN A 110 -4.76 3.62 0.16
N ALA A 111 -5.09 2.33 0.09
CA ALA A 111 -4.14 1.30 -0.33
C ALA A 111 -3.68 1.49 -1.79
N ARG A 112 -4.60 1.87 -2.71
CA ARG A 112 -4.24 2.21 -4.11
C ARG A 112 -3.27 3.38 -4.18
N GLU A 113 -3.51 4.43 -3.41
CA GLU A 113 -2.63 5.60 -3.34
C GLU A 113 -1.23 5.22 -2.85
N VAL A 114 -1.14 4.43 -1.77
CA VAL A 114 0.12 3.89 -1.25
C VAL A 114 0.88 3.13 -2.35
N ILE A 115 0.20 2.23 -3.07
CA ILE A 115 0.82 1.44 -4.14
C ILE A 115 1.26 2.33 -5.32
N ARG A 116 0.38 3.21 -5.81
CA ARG A 116 0.70 4.15 -6.90
C ARG A 116 1.92 4.98 -6.56
N HIS A 117 1.93 5.54 -5.36
CA HIS A 117 3.03 6.32 -4.85
C HIS A 117 4.33 5.49 -4.75
N TYR A 118 4.26 4.28 -4.22
CA TYR A 118 5.41 3.38 -4.11
C TYR A 118 6.00 3.01 -5.48
N LEU A 119 5.16 2.72 -6.46
CA LEU A 119 5.55 2.30 -7.81
C LEU A 119 5.91 3.47 -8.74
N ALA A 120 5.56 4.71 -8.39
CA ALA A 120 5.85 5.88 -9.23
C ALA A 120 7.33 5.95 -9.61
N ARG A 121 7.61 6.02 -10.90
CA ARG A 121 8.95 6.17 -11.46
C ARG A 121 9.33 7.65 -11.39
N GLY A 122 10.12 8.04 -10.42
CA GLY A 122 10.64 9.40 -10.30
C GLY A 122 11.93 9.36 -9.48
N GLU A 123 13.04 9.77 -10.08
CA GLU A 123 14.25 10.06 -9.33
C GLU A 123 13.96 11.25 -8.40
N GLY A 124 14.22 11.09 -7.12
CA GLY A 124 14.27 12.19 -6.17
C GLY A 124 12.97 12.64 -5.51
N PHE A 125 11.86 11.93 -5.67
CA PHE A 125 10.65 12.26 -4.91
C PHE A 125 10.71 11.62 -3.52
N ASP A 126 11.33 12.32 -2.59
CA ASP A 126 11.37 11.94 -1.18
C ASP A 126 10.19 12.59 -0.46
N LEU A 127 9.13 11.81 -0.19
CA LEU A 127 7.97 12.30 0.58
C LEU A 127 8.34 12.67 2.01
N VAL A 128 9.44 12.15 2.54
CA VAL A 128 9.89 12.47 3.90
C VAL A 128 10.22 13.96 4.02
N ASN A 129 10.64 14.58 2.92
CA ASN A 129 11.01 15.99 2.86
C ASN A 129 9.92 16.90 2.22
N CYS A 130 8.74 16.38 1.90
CA CYS A 130 7.66 17.20 1.38
C CYS A 130 6.83 17.78 2.53
N GLU A 131 6.93 19.09 2.76
CA GLU A 131 6.15 19.79 3.81
C GLU A 131 4.62 19.60 3.66
N HIS A 132 4.13 19.33 2.44
CA HIS A 132 2.71 19.12 2.16
C HIS A 132 2.24 17.71 2.52
N ALA A 133 3.12 16.70 2.51
CA ALA A 133 2.79 15.33 2.91
C ALA A 133 2.43 15.23 4.40
N PHE A 134 2.94 16.15 5.24
CA PHE A 134 2.66 16.18 6.67
C PHE A 134 1.32 16.84 7.04
N LYS A 135 0.78 17.72 6.19
CA LYS A 135 -0.42 18.50 6.53
C LYS A 135 -1.75 17.76 6.30
N MET A 136 -1.77 16.71 5.50
CA MET A 136 -2.98 15.96 5.13
C MET A 136 -2.84 14.47 5.41
N ARG A 137 -2.74 14.05 6.67
CA ARG A 137 -2.74 12.64 7.10
C ARG A 137 -1.70 11.74 6.39
N GLY A 138 -0.56 12.29 6.01
CA GLY A 138 0.51 11.55 5.33
C GLY A 138 0.38 11.45 3.80
N TYR A 139 -0.51 12.22 3.17
CA TYR A 139 -0.66 12.31 1.72
C TYR A 139 -0.19 13.65 1.19
N CYS A 140 0.50 13.63 0.06
CA CYS A 140 0.75 14.83 -0.72
C CYS A 140 -0.49 15.13 -1.57
N GLU A 141 -1.01 16.37 -1.51
CA GLU A 141 -2.12 16.81 -2.38
C GLU A 141 -1.84 16.61 -3.87
N GLY A 142 -0.56 16.59 -4.26
CA GLY A 142 -0.14 16.34 -5.64
C GLY A 142 -0.20 14.87 -6.09
N VAL A 143 -0.55 13.94 -5.20
CA VAL A 143 -0.83 12.53 -5.48
C VAL A 143 -2.34 12.28 -5.46
N ALA A 144 -3.15 13.34 -5.45
CA ALA A 144 -4.60 13.25 -5.57
C ALA A 144 -5.00 12.49 -6.84
N VAL A 145 -6.13 11.84 -6.74
CA VAL A 145 -6.71 10.81 -7.60
C VAL A 145 -6.73 11.15 -9.10
N ASP A 146 -6.62 12.41 -9.48
CA ASP A 146 -6.74 12.91 -10.86
C ASP A 146 -5.41 13.23 -11.54
N TRP A 147 -4.27 12.78 -10.99
CA TRP A 147 -2.95 13.05 -11.56
C TRP A 147 -2.62 14.54 -11.76
N ALA A 148 -3.32 15.44 -11.10
CA ALA A 148 -2.97 16.84 -11.04
C ALA A 148 -1.91 17.05 -9.95
N PRO A 149 -0.61 17.09 -10.30
CA PRO A 149 0.44 17.28 -9.33
C PRO A 149 0.32 18.67 -8.70
N CYS A 150 0.54 18.76 -7.39
CA CYS A 150 0.58 20.02 -6.68
C CYS A 150 1.58 20.99 -7.36
N GLU A 151 1.16 22.22 -7.69
CA GLU A 151 2.01 23.21 -8.35
C GLU A 151 3.27 23.58 -7.56
N LYS A 152 3.28 23.33 -6.26
CA LYS A 152 4.41 23.53 -5.36
C LYS A 152 5.38 22.34 -5.34
N CYS A 153 5.02 21.22 -5.96
CA CYS A 153 5.85 20.03 -6.01
C CYS A 153 6.98 20.18 -7.04
N GLN A 154 8.22 19.86 -6.65
CA GLN A 154 9.38 19.88 -7.57
C GLN A 154 9.20 18.93 -8.75
N PHE A 155 8.49 17.83 -8.57
CA PHE A 155 8.15 16.87 -9.62
C PHE A 155 7.24 17.49 -10.68
N PHE A 156 6.28 18.34 -10.29
CA PHE A 156 5.42 19.06 -11.21
C PHE A 156 6.20 20.06 -12.08
N LYS A 157 7.15 20.78 -11.48
CA LYS A 157 8.02 21.71 -12.21
C LYS A 157 8.87 20.99 -13.25
N ALA A 158 9.50 19.88 -12.89
CA ALA A 158 10.35 19.09 -13.79
C ALA A 158 9.58 18.51 -14.98
N ASN A 159 8.34 18.07 -14.81
CA ASN A 159 7.51 17.57 -15.91
C ASN A 159 6.98 18.67 -16.82
N LYS A 160 6.69 19.86 -16.30
CA LYS A 160 6.28 21.02 -17.10
C LYS A 160 7.39 21.51 -18.04
N GLU A 161 8.65 21.34 -17.65
CA GLU A 161 9.82 21.67 -18.46
C GLU A 161 10.11 20.63 -19.56
N ARG A 162 9.82 19.33 -19.30
CA ARG A 162 9.96 18.26 -20.30
C ARG A 162 8.88 18.26 -21.39
N GLY A 163 7.70 18.79 -21.12
CA GLY A 163 6.60 18.90 -22.09
C GLY A 163 6.70 20.10 -23.03
N LYS A 164 7.79 20.89 -22.96
CA LYS A 164 8.06 22.05 -23.82
C LYS A 164 9.20 21.86 -24.83
N LYS A 165 9.62 20.60 -25.05
CA LYS A 165 10.58 20.26 -26.12
C LYS A 165 9.92 19.47 -27.21
#